data_381a073a65ae4a4e885f9b0c00c8dca9
#
_entry.id   381a073a65ae4a4e885f9b0c00c8dca9
#
_cell.length_a   1.000
_cell.length_b   1.000
_cell.length_c   1.000
_cell.angle_alpha   90.00
_cell.angle_beta   90.00
_cell.angle_gamma   90.00
#
_symmetry.space_group_name_H-M   'P 1'
#
loop_
_entity.id
_entity.type
_entity.pdbx_description
1 polymer ?
#
loop_
_entity_poly.entity_id
_entity_poly.type
_entity_poly.pdbx_seq_one_letter_code
_entity_poly.pdbx_strand_id
1 'polypeptide(L)'
;PIVLAHSGSLFPTCLNDCISLLKKSDVEIHLILPKDLHHLVVHGDIILEDLENFKDESYRSYNITDFNTDFRDNFYSRTSSRFFILYNYAKAKNLKSFFHIENDIALFSDLTHERSVAEKLGKEMALVIDADRCVPSIIWFKDHSIIEAVCDFIFTNNSFTDMQNLYSFFTRHQYVVSNFPILPEA
;
A
#
# COMPACT_ATOMS: atom_id res chain seq x y z
N PRO A 1 -10.32 7.87 0.21
CA PRO A 1 -10.35 6.68 -0.67
C PRO A 1 -9.47 5.55 -0.16
N ILE A 2 -9.62 4.38 -0.78
CA ILE A 2 -8.74 3.22 -0.66
C ILE A 2 -7.97 3.09 -1.97
N VAL A 3 -6.68 2.76 -1.88
CA VAL A 3 -5.84 2.48 -3.05
C VAL A 3 -5.27 1.07 -2.93
N LEU A 4 -5.62 0.20 -3.88
CA LEU A 4 -4.99 -1.10 -4.07
C LEU A 4 -4.03 -1.01 -5.27
N ALA A 5 -2.86 -1.62 -5.15
CA ALA A 5 -1.89 -1.67 -6.24
C ALA A 5 -1.43 -3.12 -6.46
N HIS A 6 -1.54 -3.60 -7.70
CA HIS A 6 -1.11 -4.93 -8.11
C HIS A 6 -0.16 -4.83 -9.30
N SER A 7 1.08 -5.29 -9.12
CA SER A 7 2.13 -5.24 -10.15
C SER A 7 2.45 -6.63 -10.76
N GLY A 8 1.73 -7.67 -10.34
CA GLY A 8 1.89 -9.02 -10.87
C GLY A 8 1.31 -9.20 -12.28
N SER A 9 1.79 -10.21 -13.01
CA SER A 9 1.29 -10.60 -14.33
C SER A 9 0.02 -11.46 -14.27
N LEU A 10 -0.29 -12.03 -13.11
CA LEU A 10 -1.48 -12.86 -12.89
C LEU A 10 -2.49 -12.12 -12.03
N PHE A 11 -3.76 -12.25 -12.38
CA PHE A 11 -4.85 -11.67 -11.57
C PHE A 11 -4.97 -12.40 -10.22
N PRO A 12 -4.94 -11.68 -9.07
CA PRO A 12 -5.09 -12.31 -7.77
C PRO A 12 -6.48 -12.91 -7.60
N THR A 13 -6.54 -14.19 -7.25
CA THR A 13 -7.81 -14.93 -7.15
C THR A 13 -8.80 -14.36 -6.13
N CYS A 14 -8.28 -13.75 -5.05
CA CYS A 14 -9.08 -13.14 -3.97
C CYS A 14 -9.40 -11.65 -4.18
N LEU A 15 -8.89 -11.00 -5.24
CA LEU A 15 -9.02 -9.55 -5.41
C LEU A 15 -10.48 -9.09 -5.50
N ASN A 16 -11.33 -9.80 -6.27
CA ASN A 16 -12.74 -9.44 -6.37
C ASN A 16 -13.49 -9.62 -5.04
N ASP A 17 -13.14 -10.62 -4.24
CA ASP A 17 -13.70 -10.83 -2.90
C ASP A 17 -13.24 -9.74 -1.94
N CYS A 18 -11.97 -9.37 -1.99
CA CYS A 18 -11.41 -8.24 -1.25
C CYS A 18 -12.18 -6.95 -1.56
N ILE A 19 -12.35 -6.60 -2.84
CA ILE A 19 -13.12 -5.43 -3.27
C ILE A 19 -14.58 -5.50 -2.77
N SER A 20 -15.21 -6.67 -2.84
CA SER A 20 -16.59 -6.87 -2.34
C SER A 20 -16.72 -6.55 -0.85
N LEU A 21 -15.71 -6.90 -0.06
CA LEU A 21 -15.68 -6.60 1.37
C LEU A 21 -15.43 -5.09 1.62
N LEU A 22 -14.48 -4.49 0.90
CA LEU A 22 -14.15 -3.06 1.01
C LEU A 22 -15.33 -2.15 0.64
N LYS A 23 -16.16 -2.56 -0.32
CA LYS A 23 -17.38 -1.85 -0.72
C LYS A 23 -18.46 -1.78 0.37
N LYS A 24 -18.35 -2.54 1.45
CA LYS A 24 -19.25 -2.40 2.60
C LYS A 24 -19.00 -1.11 3.38
N SER A 25 -17.81 -0.53 3.26
CA SER A 25 -17.53 0.83 3.71
C SER A 25 -17.90 1.81 2.59
N ASP A 26 -18.55 2.92 2.92
CA ASP A 26 -18.91 3.97 1.95
C ASP A 26 -17.68 4.82 1.61
N VAL A 27 -16.74 4.21 0.88
CA VAL A 27 -15.45 4.83 0.49
C VAL A 27 -15.14 4.53 -0.97
N GLU A 28 -14.54 5.49 -1.64
CA GLU A 28 -14.06 5.35 -3.01
C GLU A 28 -12.90 4.36 -3.07
N ILE A 29 -12.95 3.41 -4.01
CA ILE A 29 -11.93 2.39 -4.22
C ILE A 29 -11.22 2.64 -5.55
N HIS A 30 -9.90 2.77 -5.49
CA HIS A 30 -9.01 2.90 -6.63
C HIS A 30 -8.19 1.63 -6.75
N LEU A 31 -8.17 1.02 -7.92
CA LEU A 31 -7.40 -0.17 -8.22
C LEU A 31 -6.43 0.09 -9.37
N ILE A 32 -5.14 -0.01 -9.06
CA ILE A 32 -4.05 0.15 -10.01
C ILE A 32 -3.54 -1.25 -10.37
N LEU A 33 -3.67 -1.67 -11.62
CA LEU A 33 -3.19 -2.97 -12.10
C LEU A 33 -2.86 -2.91 -13.60
N PRO A 34 -2.13 -3.91 -14.14
CA PRO A 34 -1.87 -3.99 -15.57
C PRO A 34 -3.15 -3.96 -16.39
N LYS A 35 -3.16 -3.20 -17.48
CA LYS A 35 -4.35 -2.95 -18.31
C LYS A 35 -4.98 -4.22 -18.87
N ASP A 36 -4.15 -5.21 -19.19
CA ASP A 36 -4.58 -6.52 -19.68
C ASP A 36 -5.39 -7.34 -18.64
N LEU A 37 -5.29 -7.00 -17.36
CA LEU A 37 -6.05 -7.63 -16.28
C LEU A 37 -7.37 -6.90 -15.94
N HIS A 38 -7.62 -5.70 -16.48
CA HIS A 38 -8.82 -4.91 -16.17
C HIS A 38 -10.13 -5.66 -16.44
N HIS A 39 -10.17 -6.46 -17.48
CA HIS A 39 -11.37 -7.22 -17.88
C HIS A 39 -11.77 -8.33 -16.88
N LEU A 40 -10.87 -8.69 -15.93
CA LEU A 40 -11.12 -9.68 -14.88
C LEU A 40 -11.73 -9.08 -13.61
N VAL A 41 -11.77 -7.75 -13.51
CA VAL A 41 -12.41 -7.04 -12.40
C VAL A 41 -13.92 -7.01 -12.64
N VAL A 42 -14.68 -7.58 -11.72
CA VAL A 42 -16.16 -7.70 -11.86
C VAL A 42 -16.95 -6.53 -11.26
N HIS A 43 -16.27 -5.53 -10.71
CA HIS A 43 -16.85 -4.38 -10.04
C HIS A 43 -16.76 -3.13 -10.91
N GLY A 44 -17.89 -2.67 -11.45
CA GLY A 44 -17.94 -1.53 -12.38
C GLY A 44 -17.93 -0.14 -11.72
N ASP A 45 -18.05 -0.07 -10.41
CA ASP A 45 -18.18 1.16 -9.60
C ASP A 45 -16.90 1.52 -8.83
N ILE A 46 -15.77 1.02 -9.27
CA ILE A 46 -14.44 1.35 -8.76
C ILE A 46 -13.63 2.08 -9.84
N ILE A 47 -12.62 2.83 -9.42
CA ILE A 47 -11.72 3.53 -10.33
C ILE A 47 -10.60 2.58 -10.73
N LEU A 48 -10.58 2.19 -12.01
CA LEU A 48 -9.52 1.36 -12.58
C LEU A 48 -8.46 2.22 -13.24
N GLU A 49 -7.21 1.97 -12.91
CA GLU A 49 -6.06 2.71 -13.43
C GLU A 49 -5.00 1.76 -13.99
N ASP A 50 -4.43 2.13 -15.13
CA ASP A 50 -3.37 1.36 -15.75
C ASP A 50 -2.04 1.57 -14.99
N LEU A 51 -1.47 0.47 -14.49
CA LEU A 51 -0.22 0.45 -13.76
C LEU A 51 0.94 1.14 -14.52
N GLU A 52 0.99 1.01 -15.84
CA GLU A 52 2.08 1.58 -16.65
C GLU A 52 2.15 3.11 -16.59
N ASN A 53 1.03 3.78 -16.33
CA ASN A 53 0.98 5.24 -16.19
C ASN A 53 1.72 5.74 -14.92
N PHE A 54 2.04 4.86 -13.97
CA PHE A 54 2.62 5.22 -12.68
C PHE A 54 4.01 4.60 -12.44
N LYS A 55 4.58 3.94 -13.45
CA LYS A 55 5.94 3.41 -13.44
C LYS A 55 6.92 4.49 -13.92
N ASP A 56 7.53 5.19 -13.00
CA ASP A 56 8.59 6.15 -13.30
C ASP A 56 9.98 5.50 -13.36
N GLU A 57 11.03 6.31 -13.46
CA GLU A 57 12.42 5.86 -13.49
C GLU A 57 12.82 5.21 -12.16
N SER A 58 12.36 5.73 -11.03
CA SER A 58 12.65 5.16 -9.70
C SER A 58 12.08 3.75 -9.57
N TYR A 59 10.84 3.54 -10.01
CA TYR A 59 10.25 2.21 -10.08
C TYR A 59 11.06 1.27 -10.97
N ARG A 60 11.46 1.74 -12.17
CA ARG A 60 12.14 0.91 -13.18
C ARG A 60 13.59 0.57 -12.79
N SER A 61 14.26 1.47 -12.05
CA SER A 61 15.64 1.27 -11.58
C SER A 61 15.74 0.58 -10.23
N TYR A 62 14.64 0.48 -9.48
CA TYR A 62 14.64 -0.19 -8.19
C TYR A 62 14.91 -1.70 -8.37
N ASN A 63 15.90 -2.19 -7.63
CA ASN A 63 16.24 -3.62 -7.58
C ASN A 63 16.59 -4.00 -6.15
N ILE A 64 15.92 -5.02 -5.64
CA ILE A 64 16.24 -5.61 -4.35
C ILE A 64 17.47 -6.51 -4.50
N THR A 65 18.47 -6.40 -3.59
CA THR A 65 19.78 -7.02 -3.81
C THR A 65 19.92 -8.40 -3.17
N ASP A 66 19.46 -8.62 -1.97
CA ASP A 66 19.83 -9.79 -1.16
C ASP A 66 18.79 -10.92 -1.17
N PHE A 67 17.82 -10.88 -2.08
CA PHE A 67 16.74 -11.86 -2.14
C PHE A 67 16.71 -12.61 -3.48
N ASN A 68 16.23 -13.85 -3.41
CA ASN A 68 16.03 -14.69 -4.59
C ASN A 68 14.94 -14.10 -5.49
N THR A 69 15.32 -13.67 -6.68
CA THR A 69 14.42 -13.12 -7.70
C THR A 69 13.47 -14.16 -8.29
N ASP A 70 13.81 -15.46 -8.21
CA ASP A 70 12.95 -16.54 -8.70
C ASP A 70 11.78 -16.84 -7.73
N PHE A 71 11.88 -16.38 -6.47
CA PHE A 71 10.82 -16.61 -5.49
C PHE A 71 9.55 -15.87 -5.89
N ARG A 72 8.48 -16.61 -6.21
CA ARG A 72 7.16 -16.12 -6.59
C ARG A 72 7.23 -14.96 -7.61
N ASP A 73 8.03 -15.16 -8.65
CA ASP A 73 8.16 -14.19 -9.73
C ASP A 73 8.57 -12.79 -9.21
N ASN A 74 9.71 -12.73 -8.54
CA ASN A 74 10.31 -11.52 -7.97
C ASN A 74 9.44 -10.84 -6.89
N PHE A 75 8.80 -11.64 -6.04
CA PHE A 75 7.84 -11.18 -5.02
C PHE A 75 8.36 -10.02 -4.17
N TYR A 76 9.58 -10.13 -3.60
CA TYR A 76 10.12 -9.10 -2.71
C TYR A 76 10.37 -7.76 -3.41
N SER A 77 10.81 -7.79 -4.66
CA SER A 77 10.95 -6.56 -5.45
C SER A 77 9.59 -5.91 -5.73
N ARG A 78 8.59 -6.71 -6.06
CA ARG A 78 7.22 -6.21 -6.33
C ARG A 78 6.56 -5.62 -5.11
N THR A 79 6.68 -6.26 -3.93
CA THR A 79 6.10 -5.74 -2.70
C THR A 79 6.75 -4.43 -2.27
N SER A 80 8.05 -4.29 -2.46
CA SER A 80 8.76 -3.04 -2.18
C SER A 80 8.49 -1.96 -3.23
N SER A 81 8.54 -2.30 -4.53
CA SER A 81 8.38 -1.33 -5.62
C SER A 81 6.96 -0.76 -5.73
N ARG A 82 5.94 -1.40 -5.16
CA ARG A 82 4.57 -0.88 -5.14
C ARG A 82 4.47 0.50 -4.50
N PHE A 83 5.37 0.85 -3.56
CA PHE A 83 5.36 2.17 -2.92
C PHE A 83 5.66 3.30 -3.91
N PHE A 84 6.51 3.07 -4.92
CA PHE A 84 6.74 4.03 -6.00
C PHE A 84 5.47 4.25 -6.84
N ILE A 85 4.72 3.18 -7.11
CA ILE A 85 3.41 3.27 -7.79
C ILE A 85 2.42 4.08 -6.96
N LEU A 86 2.33 3.79 -5.65
CA LEU A 86 1.44 4.50 -4.74
C LEU A 86 1.80 5.99 -4.65
N TYR A 87 3.09 6.32 -4.58
CA TYR A 87 3.57 7.70 -4.57
C TYR A 87 3.15 8.43 -5.85
N ASN A 88 3.50 7.88 -7.01
CA ASN A 88 3.22 8.50 -8.31
C ASN A 88 1.71 8.68 -8.52
N TYR A 89 0.92 7.68 -8.15
CA TYR A 89 -0.53 7.74 -8.18
C TYR A 89 -1.10 8.83 -7.27
N ALA A 90 -0.74 8.77 -5.99
CA ALA A 90 -1.24 9.73 -4.99
C ALA A 90 -0.87 11.17 -5.33
N LYS A 91 0.34 11.40 -5.87
CA LYS A 91 0.81 12.69 -6.35
C LYS A 91 -0.01 13.17 -7.57
N ALA A 92 -0.17 12.32 -8.58
CA ALA A 92 -0.91 12.65 -9.81
C ALA A 92 -2.39 12.98 -9.52
N LYS A 93 -3.01 12.28 -8.58
CA LYS A 93 -4.42 12.50 -8.18
C LYS A 93 -4.57 13.48 -7.02
N ASN A 94 -3.48 14.02 -6.48
CA ASN A 94 -3.46 14.90 -5.30
C ASN A 94 -4.25 14.31 -4.12
N LEU A 95 -4.08 13.01 -3.87
CA LEU A 95 -4.82 12.30 -2.83
C LEU A 95 -4.44 12.81 -1.44
N LYS A 96 -5.45 12.94 -0.59
CA LYS A 96 -5.35 13.32 0.82
C LYS A 96 -6.07 12.28 1.68
N SER A 97 -5.49 11.93 2.82
CA SER A 97 -6.10 11.03 3.82
C SER A 97 -6.66 9.75 3.19
N PHE A 98 -5.80 8.86 2.74
CA PHE A 98 -6.21 7.62 2.09
C PHE A 98 -5.56 6.38 2.71
N PHE A 99 -6.18 5.22 2.49
CA PHE A 99 -5.62 3.93 2.85
C PHE A 99 -4.98 3.25 1.64
N HIS A 100 -3.82 2.63 1.85
CA HIS A 100 -3.36 1.53 1.01
C HIS A 100 -3.72 0.22 1.70
N ILE A 101 -4.31 -0.71 0.95
CA ILE A 101 -4.66 -2.05 1.42
C ILE A 101 -4.10 -3.06 0.42
N GLU A 102 -3.49 -4.14 0.93
CA GLU A 102 -3.05 -5.25 0.07
C GLU A 102 -4.26 -5.97 -0.52
N ASN A 103 -4.08 -6.52 -1.71
CA ASN A 103 -5.16 -7.08 -2.53
C ASN A 103 -5.61 -8.49 -2.12
N ASP A 104 -5.09 -9.02 -1.01
CA ASP A 104 -5.44 -10.31 -0.41
C ASP A 104 -5.95 -10.18 1.05
N ILE A 105 -6.35 -8.97 1.44
CA ILE A 105 -6.82 -8.66 2.78
C ILE A 105 -8.35 -8.67 2.84
N ALA A 106 -8.90 -9.43 3.78
CA ALA A 106 -10.32 -9.40 4.14
C ALA A 106 -10.53 -8.44 5.31
N LEU A 107 -11.00 -7.23 5.01
CA LEU A 107 -11.30 -6.23 6.03
C LEU A 107 -12.78 -6.28 6.41
N PHE A 108 -13.05 -6.40 7.72
CA PHE A 108 -14.40 -6.46 8.27
C PHE A 108 -14.79 -5.23 9.11
N SER A 109 -13.85 -4.28 9.30
CA SER A 109 -14.10 -3.02 10.01
C SER A 109 -14.57 -1.93 9.07
N ASP A 110 -15.23 -0.90 9.63
CA ASP A 110 -15.63 0.30 8.91
C ASP A 110 -14.43 1.23 8.74
N LEU A 111 -13.98 1.40 7.50
CA LEU A 111 -12.84 2.27 7.16
C LEU A 111 -13.09 3.76 7.45
N THR A 112 -14.33 4.19 7.56
CA THR A 112 -14.65 5.56 7.99
C THR A 112 -14.25 5.76 9.45
N HIS A 113 -14.51 4.75 10.29
CA HIS A 113 -14.06 4.74 11.67
C HIS A 113 -12.52 4.72 11.76
N GLU A 114 -11.88 3.81 11.03
CA GLU A 114 -10.42 3.66 11.02
C GLU A 114 -9.70 4.94 10.54
N ARG A 115 -10.28 5.66 9.58
CA ARG A 115 -9.79 6.98 9.18
C ARG A 115 -9.81 7.97 10.34
N SER A 116 -10.94 8.04 11.05
CA SER A 116 -11.07 8.93 12.21
C SER A 116 -10.03 8.61 13.29
N VAL A 117 -9.72 7.32 13.51
CA VAL A 117 -8.65 6.88 14.43
C VAL A 117 -7.30 7.36 13.91
N ALA A 118 -6.97 7.09 12.64
CA ALA A 118 -5.69 7.48 12.04
C ALA A 118 -5.46 9.00 12.09
N GLU A 119 -6.47 9.80 11.77
CA GLU A 119 -6.38 11.26 11.81
C GLU A 119 -6.19 11.80 13.24
N LYS A 120 -6.80 11.16 14.25
CA LYS A 120 -6.62 11.51 15.67
C LYS A 120 -5.22 11.20 16.20
N LEU A 121 -4.48 10.28 15.59
CA LEU A 121 -3.08 10.04 15.94
C LEU A 121 -2.18 11.25 15.67
N GLY A 122 -2.63 12.20 14.83
CA GLY A 122 -1.92 13.44 14.52
C GLY A 122 -0.59 13.24 13.81
N LYS A 123 -0.44 12.10 13.11
CA LYS A 123 0.77 11.73 12.37
C LYS A 123 0.54 11.86 10.85
N GLU A 124 1.59 11.65 10.08
CA GLU A 124 1.53 11.69 8.61
C GLU A 124 1.23 10.31 8.00
N MET A 125 1.50 9.25 8.79
CA MET A 125 1.33 7.85 8.40
C MET A 125 0.97 7.01 9.61
N ALA A 126 0.12 5.99 9.40
CA ALA A 126 -0.14 4.95 10.39
C ALA A 126 -0.08 3.57 9.72
N LEU A 127 0.55 2.62 10.39
CA LEU A 127 0.76 1.26 9.91
C LEU A 127 0.73 0.26 11.07
N VAL A 128 0.58 -1.02 10.74
CA VAL A 128 0.52 -2.09 11.75
C VAL A 128 1.92 -2.61 12.04
N ILE A 129 2.31 -2.57 13.31
CA ILE A 129 3.58 -3.12 13.81
C ILE A 129 3.29 -4.37 14.62
N ASP A 130 3.98 -5.46 14.29
CA ASP A 130 3.98 -6.72 15.01
C ASP A 130 5.41 -7.07 15.42
N ALA A 131 5.71 -6.88 16.70
CA ALA A 131 7.04 -7.10 17.29
C ALA A 131 8.14 -6.28 16.61
N ASP A 132 8.92 -6.89 15.73
CA ASP A 132 10.09 -6.33 15.05
C ASP A 132 9.90 -6.14 13.54
N ARG A 133 8.66 -6.17 13.07
CA ARG A 133 8.31 -6.02 11.65
C ARG A 133 7.05 -5.19 11.46
N CYS A 134 6.92 -4.59 10.29
CA CYS A 134 5.66 -4.03 9.84
C CYS A 134 4.84 -5.10 9.10
N VAL A 135 3.53 -5.07 9.28
CA VAL A 135 2.58 -5.82 8.45
C VAL A 135 1.92 -4.83 7.50
N PRO A 136 2.34 -4.75 6.22
CA PRO A 136 1.90 -3.70 5.30
C PRO A 136 0.50 -3.94 4.72
N SER A 137 -0.30 -4.78 5.37
CA SER A 137 -1.65 -5.16 4.94
C SER A 137 -2.63 -3.98 4.86
N ILE A 138 -2.47 -3.03 5.78
CA ILE A 138 -3.21 -1.77 5.80
C ILE A 138 -2.28 -0.65 6.25
N ILE A 139 -2.21 0.42 5.47
CA ILE A 139 -1.43 1.61 5.78
C ILE A 139 -2.30 2.84 5.49
N TRP A 140 -2.38 3.75 6.44
CA TRP A 140 -2.97 5.05 6.20
C TRP A 140 -1.89 6.08 5.90
N PHE A 141 -2.16 6.95 4.93
CA PHE A 141 -1.32 8.08 4.55
C PHE A 141 -2.13 9.36 4.62
N LYS A 142 -1.56 10.40 5.20
CA LYS A 142 -2.16 11.73 5.21
C LYS A 142 -2.11 12.38 3.83
N ASP A 143 -1.00 12.21 3.12
CA ASP A 143 -0.83 12.63 1.72
C ASP A 143 0.38 11.92 1.07
N HIS A 144 0.72 12.34 -0.15
CA HIS A 144 1.79 11.71 -0.93
C HIS A 144 3.21 12.05 -0.42
N SER A 145 3.42 13.13 0.36
CA SER A 145 4.76 13.55 0.77
C SER A 145 5.43 12.55 1.70
N ILE A 146 4.67 11.91 2.58
CA ILE A 146 5.21 10.86 3.46
C ILE A 146 5.59 9.60 2.66
N ILE A 147 4.86 9.30 1.57
CA ILE A 147 5.17 8.16 0.71
C ILE A 147 6.48 8.41 -0.05
N GLU A 148 6.76 9.65 -0.46
CA GLU A 148 8.04 10.03 -1.07
C GLU A 148 9.20 9.67 -0.14
N ALA A 149 9.11 10.06 1.15
CA ALA A 149 10.12 9.72 2.13
C ALA A 149 10.27 8.20 2.36
N VAL A 150 9.17 7.45 2.30
CA VAL A 150 9.19 5.98 2.34
C VAL A 150 9.89 5.41 1.11
N CYS A 151 9.62 5.94 -0.08
CA CYS A 151 10.25 5.50 -1.33
C CYS A 151 11.77 5.73 -1.29
N ASP A 152 12.22 6.92 -0.87
CA ASP A 152 13.65 7.24 -0.73
C ASP A 152 14.33 6.30 0.27
N PHE A 153 13.64 5.99 1.36
CA PHE A 153 14.14 5.05 2.36
C PHE A 153 14.28 3.64 1.80
N ILE A 154 13.26 3.12 1.11
CA ILE A 154 13.26 1.79 0.46
C ILE A 154 14.36 1.74 -0.61
N PHE A 155 14.51 2.78 -1.42
CA PHE A 155 15.51 2.84 -2.48
C PHE A 155 16.94 2.76 -1.92
N THR A 156 17.18 3.44 -0.81
CA THR A 156 18.49 3.46 -0.14
C THR A 156 18.79 2.17 0.62
N ASN A 157 17.76 1.45 1.08
CA ASN A 157 17.89 0.21 1.86
C ASN A 157 17.35 -1.00 1.08
N ASN A 158 17.80 -1.17 -0.15
CA ASN A 158 17.31 -2.18 -1.09
C ASN A 158 17.73 -3.63 -0.78
N SER A 159 18.46 -3.86 0.30
CA SER A 159 18.75 -5.19 0.86
C SER A 159 17.69 -5.68 1.86
N PHE A 160 16.64 -4.90 2.10
CA PHE A 160 15.56 -5.24 3.02
C PHE A 160 14.25 -5.48 2.27
N THR A 161 13.38 -6.33 2.83
CA THR A 161 12.00 -6.46 2.38
C THR A 161 11.20 -5.19 2.70
N ASP A 162 10.03 -5.03 2.08
CA ASP A 162 9.10 -3.95 2.43
C ASP A 162 8.74 -3.94 3.93
N MET A 163 8.49 -5.10 4.53
CA MET A 163 8.19 -5.23 5.96
C MET A 163 9.33 -4.71 6.85
N GLN A 164 10.58 -5.07 6.53
CA GLN A 164 11.76 -4.63 7.24
C GLN A 164 12.04 -3.14 7.03
N ASN A 165 11.87 -2.66 5.80
CA ASN A 165 12.02 -1.25 5.46
C ASN A 165 11.00 -0.38 6.21
N LEU A 166 9.73 -0.76 6.21
CA LEU A 166 8.68 -0.01 6.90
C LEU A 166 8.87 -0.02 8.42
N TYR A 167 9.30 -1.14 9.00
CA TYR A 167 9.63 -1.20 10.42
C TYR A 167 10.82 -0.29 10.75
N SER A 168 11.88 -0.33 9.94
CA SER A 168 13.06 0.52 10.11
C SER A 168 12.72 2.00 9.91
N PHE A 169 11.84 2.31 8.97
CA PHE A 169 11.32 3.66 8.76
C PHE A 169 10.52 4.13 9.98
N PHE A 170 9.60 3.31 10.49
CA PHE A 170 8.82 3.59 11.70
C PHE A 170 9.74 3.89 12.89
N THR A 171 10.72 3.04 13.18
CA THR A 171 11.61 3.22 14.34
C THR A 171 12.43 4.50 14.31
N ARG A 172 12.78 4.97 13.10
CA ARG A 172 13.56 6.21 12.90
C ARG A 172 12.70 7.47 12.82
N HIS A 173 11.41 7.33 12.51
CA HIS A 173 10.51 8.46 12.20
C HIS A 173 9.23 8.47 13.07
N GLN A 174 9.33 8.05 14.33
CA GLN A 174 8.19 7.98 15.27
C GLN A 174 7.48 9.33 15.49
N TYR A 175 8.11 10.43 15.12
CA TYR A 175 7.49 11.76 15.18
C TYR A 175 6.45 11.98 14.05
N VAL A 176 6.53 11.27 12.92
CA VAL A 176 5.58 11.36 11.79
C VAL A 176 4.82 10.06 11.52
N VAL A 177 5.27 8.92 12.05
CA VAL A 177 4.65 7.61 11.85
C VAL A 177 4.09 7.08 13.17
N SER A 178 2.91 6.49 13.15
CA SER A 178 2.27 5.85 14.30
C SER A 178 1.98 4.37 14.04
N ASN A 179 1.87 3.60 15.12
CA ASN A 179 1.30 2.27 15.07
C ASN A 179 -0.24 2.36 15.10
N PHE A 180 -0.92 1.63 14.21
CA PHE A 180 -2.36 1.42 14.35
C PHE A 180 -2.64 0.57 15.58
N PRO A 181 -3.65 0.92 16.40
CA PRO A 181 -4.08 0.04 17.47
C PRO A 181 -4.67 -1.24 16.87
N ILE A 182 -4.00 -2.37 17.10
CA ILE A 182 -4.42 -3.68 16.60
C ILE A 182 -5.55 -4.26 17.47
N LEU A 183 -5.63 -3.83 18.72
CA LEU A 183 -6.65 -4.26 19.68
C LEU A 183 -7.41 -3.03 20.17
N PRO A 184 -8.74 -3.15 20.41
CA PRO A 184 -9.47 -2.09 21.11
C PRO A 184 -8.79 -1.85 22.47
N GLU A 185 -8.61 -0.58 22.80
CA GLU A 185 -8.20 -0.20 24.15
C GLU A 185 -9.23 -0.78 25.14
N ALA A 186 -8.75 -1.58 26.10
CA ALA A 186 -9.58 -2.24 27.10
C ALA A 186 -10.11 -1.24 28.13
#